data_f89a9fd19a09eadf6022fb30cf321788
#
_entry.id   f89a9fd19a09eadf6022fb30cf321788
#
_cell.length_a   1.000
_cell.length_b   1.000
_cell.length_c   1.000
_cell.angle_alpha   90.00
_cell.angle_beta   90.00
_cell.angle_gamma   90.00
#
_symmetry.space_group_name_H-M   'P 1'
#
loop_
_entity.id
_entity.type
_entity.pdbx_description
1 polymer ?
#
loop_
_entity_poly.entity_id
_entity_poly.type
_entity_poly.pdbx_seq_one_letter_code
_entity_poly.pdbx_strand_id
1 'polypeptide(L)'
;LQDVSRIGVGTGPGNFTGIRISVSAARGFALSLGIPAIGVNGFDATLYGQSEDAVACLPAIRDQIYFSGHGLNPQLGDHDQAARLGRSLIDRPDPAQLVKNIARIAENADRFDRPVPMYVKPANAAPARDLPPKVLDDAS
;
A
#
# COMPACT_ATOMS: atom_id res chain seq x y z
N LEU A 1 -19.75 -18.09 3.34
CA LEU A 1 -18.27 -17.95 3.25
C LEU A 1 -17.62 -19.15 2.55
N GLN A 2 -18.36 -20.20 2.22
CA GLN A 2 -17.82 -21.42 1.57
C GLN A 2 -17.32 -21.17 0.13
N ASP A 3 -17.75 -20.08 -0.52
CA ASP A 3 -17.38 -19.74 -1.89
C ASP A 3 -16.25 -18.73 -1.99
N VAL A 4 -15.67 -18.30 -0.86
CA VAL A 4 -14.56 -17.34 -0.83
C VAL A 4 -13.23 -18.08 -0.95
N SER A 5 -12.48 -17.81 -2.02
CA SER A 5 -11.22 -18.50 -2.31
C SER A 5 -9.99 -17.72 -1.89
N ARG A 6 -10.11 -16.41 -1.64
CA ARG A 6 -9.01 -15.52 -1.24
C ARG A 6 -9.54 -14.21 -0.66
N ILE A 7 -8.70 -13.47 0.06
CA ILE A 7 -9.03 -12.18 0.66
C ILE A 7 -8.04 -11.13 0.14
N GLY A 8 -8.55 -10.12 -0.56
CA GLY A 8 -7.77 -8.93 -0.92
C GLY A 8 -7.80 -7.90 0.20
N VAL A 9 -6.66 -7.29 0.52
CA VAL A 9 -6.55 -6.24 1.53
C VAL A 9 -5.67 -5.09 1.07
N GLY A 10 -6.15 -3.86 1.27
CA GLY A 10 -5.37 -2.65 1.04
C GLY A 10 -4.22 -2.54 2.06
N THR A 11 -3.00 -2.36 1.55
CA THR A 11 -1.79 -2.28 2.40
C THR A 11 -1.28 -0.86 2.62
N GLY A 12 -1.98 0.16 2.09
CA GLY A 12 -1.54 1.55 2.15
C GLY A 12 -0.84 2.02 0.87
N PRO A 13 -0.21 3.17 0.89
CA PRO A 13 0.03 4.06 2.05
C PRO A 13 -1.25 4.76 2.53
N GLY A 14 -1.22 5.24 3.79
CA GLY A 14 -2.34 5.96 4.40
C GLY A 14 -2.30 5.94 5.92
N ASN A 15 -3.45 5.93 6.56
CA ASN A 15 -3.56 5.90 8.02
C ASN A 15 -2.86 4.67 8.60
N PHE A 16 -1.80 4.90 9.35
CA PHE A 16 -0.93 3.87 9.92
C PHE A 16 -1.67 2.83 10.75
N THR A 17 -2.52 3.28 11.68
CA THR A 17 -3.28 2.39 12.56
C THR A 17 -4.32 1.59 11.79
N GLY A 18 -5.07 2.26 10.90
CA GLY A 18 -6.10 1.61 10.09
C GLY A 18 -5.55 0.52 9.18
N ILE A 19 -4.42 0.78 8.53
CA ILE A 19 -3.75 -0.21 7.65
C ILE A 19 -3.33 -1.44 8.46
N ARG A 20 -2.73 -1.26 9.63
CA ARG A 20 -2.30 -2.38 10.49
C ARG A 20 -3.48 -3.23 10.95
N ILE A 21 -4.57 -2.60 11.35
CA ILE A 21 -5.80 -3.30 11.75
C ILE A 21 -6.35 -4.11 10.57
N SER A 22 -6.50 -3.50 9.40
CA SER A 22 -7.04 -4.15 8.21
C SER A 22 -6.20 -5.34 7.76
N VAL A 23 -4.88 -5.18 7.70
CA VAL A 23 -3.95 -6.25 7.33
C VAL A 23 -3.98 -7.38 8.34
N SER A 24 -4.01 -7.08 9.65
CA SER A 24 -4.08 -8.09 10.70
C SER A 24 -5.41 -8.86 10.67
N ALA A 25 -6.52 -8.16 10.46
CA ALA A 25 -7.83 -8.78 10.32
C ALA A 25 -7.91 -9.71 9.10
N ALA A 26 -7.45 -9.24 7.94
CA ALA A 26 -7.43 -10.04 6.71
C ALA A 26 -6.59 -11.31 6.87
N ARG A 27 -5.44 -11.21 7.52
CA ARG A 27 -4.58 -12.37 7.83
C ARG A 27 -5.24 -13.35 8.80
N GLY A 28 -5.94 -12.85 9.82
CA GLY A 28 -6.69 -13.67 10.76
C GLY A 28 -7.83 -14.43 10.09
N PHE A 29 -8.64 -13.76 9.27
CA PHE A 29 -9.70 -14.39 8.48
C PHE A 29 -9.15 -15.42 7.49
N ALA A 30 -8.11 -15.09 6.76
CA ALA A 30 -7.48 -16.00 5.80
C ALA A 30 -6.98 -17.29 6.50
N LEU A 31 -6.34 -17.14 7.66
CA LEU A 31 -5.88 -18.26 8.46
C LEU A 31 -7.06 -19.14 8.94
N SER A 32 -8.13 -18.53 9.43
CA SER A 32 -9.29 -19.27 9.93
C SER A 32 -10.06 -20.01 8.83
N LEU A 33 -10.03 -19.47 7.62
CA LEU A 33 -10.72 -20.05 6.46
C LEU A 33 -9.81 -20.98 5.62
N GLY A 34 -8.53 -21.04 5.92
CA GLY A 34 -7.55 -21.82 5.13
C GLY A 34 -7.35 -21.32 3.70
N ILE A 35 -7.49 -20.00 3.46
CA ILE A 35 -7.37 -19.36 2.16
C ILE A 35 -6.28 -18.29 2.19
N PRO A 36 -5.71 -17.86 1.06
CA PRO A 36 -4.70 -16.82 1.03
C PRO A 36 -5.28 -15.42 1.28
N ALA A 37 -4.53 -14.57 2.01
CA ALA A 37 -4.70 -13.13 2.03
C ALA A 37 -3.70 -12.49 1.08
N ILE A 38 -4.16 -11.55 0.24
CA ILE A 38 -3.39 -10.88 -0.79
C ILE A 38 -3.35 -9.39 -0.51
N GLY A 39 -2.15 -8.86 -0.30
CA GLY A 39 -1.94 -7.42 -0.13
C GLY A 39 -1.95 -6.69 -1.47
N VAL A 40 -2.70 -5.61 -1.54
CA VAL A 40 -2.73 -4.71 -2.70
C VAL A 40 -2.42 -3.31 -2.21
N ASN A 41 -1.37 -2.68 -2.73
CA ASN A 41 -1.08 -1.30 -2.35
C ASN A 41 -2.06 -0.33 -3.02
N GLY A 42 -2.21 0.85 -2.43
CA GLY A 42 -3.17 1.85 -2.89
C GLY A 42 -2.85 2.42 -4.27
N PHE A 43 -1.59 2.42 -4.68
CA PHE A 43 -1.19 2.88 -6.02
C PHE A 43 -1.67 1.91 -7.08
N ASP A 44 -1.41 0.61 -6.93
CA ASP A 44 -1.87 -0.42 -7.87
C ASP A 44 -3.39 -0.46 -7.95
N ALA A 45 -4.08 -0.33 -6.80
CA ALA A 45 -5.53 -0.26 -6.76
C ALA A 45 -6.09 0.98 -7.47
N THR A 46 -5.41 2.12 -7.38
CA THR A 46 -5.80 3.36 -8.07
C THR A 46 -5.52 3.28 -9.57
N LEU A 47 -4.41 2.67 -9.96
CA LEU A 47 -3.99 2.53 -11.36
C LEU A 47 -4.66 1.37 -12.09
N TYR A 48 -5.47 0.57 -11.42
CA TYR A 48 -6.15 -0.56 -12.05
C TYR A 48 -7.01 -0.10 -13.23
N GLY A 49 -6.72 -0.62 -14.42
CA GLY A 49 -7.41 -0.22 -15.66
C GLY A 49 -6.98 1.12 -16.25
N GLN A 50 -5.95 1.78 -15.70
CA GLN A 50 -5.37 3.01 -16.23
C GLN A 50 -4.22 2.72 -17.20
N SER A 51 -3.77 3.74 -17.93
CA SER A 51 -2.61 3.63 -18.82
C SER A 51 -1.31 3.45 -18.04
N GLU A 52 -0.29 2.84 -18.65
CA GLU A 52 1.05 2.68 -18.03
C GLU A 52 1.73 4.02 -17.73
N ASP A 53 1.36 5.08 -18.44
CA ASP A 53 1.88 6.44 -18.18
C ASP A 53 1.20 7.13 -17.00
N ALA A 54 0.20 6.52 -16.38
CA ALA A 54 -0.50 7.14 -15.27
C ALA A 54 0.33 7.13 -13.97
N VAL A 55 0.10 8.15 -13.13
CA VAL A 55 0.63 8.31 -11.79
C VAL A 55 -0.52 8.38 -10.82
N ALA A 56 -0.58 7.45 -9.86
CA ALA A 56 -1.56 7.48 -8.79
C ALA A 56 -1.20 8.56 -7.76
N CYS A 57 -2.20 9.33 -7.35
CA CYS A 57 -2.13 10.33 -6.30
C CYS A 57 -3.05 9.95 -5.15
N LEU A 58 -2.48 9.68 -4.00
CA LEU A 58 -3.22 9.27 -2.80
C LEU A 58 -3.12 10.36 -1.73
N PRO A 59 -4.21 10.68 -1.02
CA PRO A 59 -4.18 11.67 0.05
C PRO A 59 -3.18 11.30 1.15
N ALA A 60 -2.42 12.28 1.59
CA ALA A 60 -1.54 12.21 2.75
C ALA A 60 -1.93 13.26 3.79
N ILE A 61 -1.15 13.42 4.85
CA ILE A 61 -1.37 14.46 5.86
C ILE A 61 -0.90 15.84 5.36
N ARG A 62 -1.44 16.92 5.93
CA ARG A 62 -1.00 18.31 5.68
C ARG A 62 -1.03 18.71 4.20
N ASP A 63 -2.12 18.40 3.51
CA ASP A 63 -2.33 18.71 2.09
C ASP A 63 -1.25 18.12 1.15
N GLN A 64 -0.49 17.14 1.62
CA GLN A 64 0.43 16.38 0.81
C GLN A 64 -0.26 15.18 0.15
N ILE A 65 0.40 14.61 -0.83
CA ILE A 65 0.01 13.37 -1.48
C ILE A 65 1.14 12.35 -1.48
N TYR A 66 0.77 11.09 -1.43
CA TYR A 66 1.64 10.02 -1.89
C TYR A 66 1.42 9.83 -3.39
N PHE A 67 2.48 9.73 -4.17
CA PHE A 67 2.36 9.47 -5.59
C PHE A 67 3.36 8.44 -6.09
N SER A 68 2.93 7.63 -7.04
CA SER A 68 3.71 6.55 -7.66
C SER A 68 3.09 6.14 -8.99
N GLY A 69 3.89 5.51 -9.84
CA GLY A 69 3.46 4.98 -11.13
C GLY A 69 4.48 4.01 -11.68
N HIS A 70 4.26 3.50 -12.88
CA HIS A 70 5.19 2.57 -13.50
C HIS A 70 6.60 3.18 -13.62
N GLY A 71 7.61 2.47 -13.10
CA GLY A 71 9.00 2.96 -13.07
C GLY A 71 9.28 4.11 -12.12
N LEU A 72 8.31 4.50 -11.28
CA LEU A 72 8.44 5.56 -10.30
C LEU A 72 8.31 5.01 -8.89
N ASN A 73 9.34 5.16 -8.07
CA ASN A 73 9.27 4.79 -6.67
C ASN A 73 8.24 5.64 -5.92
N PRO A 74 7.53 5.08 -4.94
CA PRO A 74 6.59 5.83 -4.11
C PRO A 74 7.25 7.03 -3.41
N GLN A 75 6.61 8.18 -3.49
CA GLN A 75 7.07 9.44 -2.93
C GLN A 75 5.97 10.12 -2.12
N LEU A 76 6.38 10.92 -1.15
CA LEU A 76 5.52 11.87 -0.45
C LEU A 76 5.89 13.27 -0.92
N GLY A 77 4.91 14.06 -1.34
CA GLY A 77 5.12 15.41 -1.83
C GLY A 77 3.80 16.16 -2.03
N ASP A 78 3.77 17.05 -2.99
CA ASP A 78 2.60 17.83 -3.37
C ASP A 78 2.18 17.58 -4.83
N HIS A 79 1.00 18.09 -5.21
CA HIS A 79 0.49 17.97 -6.57
C HIS A 79 1.39 18.63 -7.61
N ASP A 80 2.07 19.73 -7.28
CA ASP A 80 2.97 20.42 -8.21
C ASP A 80 4.19 19.56 -8.53
N GLN A 81 4.72 18.86 -7.54
CA GLN A 81 5.81 17.90 -7.74
C GLN A 81 5.38 16.74 -8.64
N ALA A 82 4.19 16.18 -8.41
CA ALA A 82 3.64 15.12 -9.25
C ALA A 82 3.37 15.62 -10.68
N ALA A 83 2.84 16.84 -10.84
CA ALA A 83 2.55 17.45 -12.14
C ALA A 83 3.81 17.69 -13.00
N ARG A 84 4.95 17.98 -12.37
CA ARG A 84 6.23 18.15 -13.08
C ARG A 84 6.74 16.88 -13.77
N LEU A 85 6.18 15.72 -13.44
CA LEU A 85 6.48 14.48 -14.15
C LEU A 85 5.95 14.47 -15.59
N GLY A 86 5.04 15.37 -15.93
CA GLY A 86 4.43 15.46 -17.28
C GLY A 86 3.59 14.23 -17.64
N ARG A 87 3.11 13.48 -16.64
CA ARG A 87 2.31 12.25 -16.78
C ARG A 87 0.87 12.47 -16.35
N SER A 88 -0.03 11.58 -16.74
CA SER A 88 -1.43 11.63 -16.33
C SER A 88 -1.58 11.33 -14.83
N LEU A 89 -2.13 12.27 -14.08
CA LEU A 89 -2.38 12.10 -12.65
C LEU A 89 -3.77 11.50 -12.42
N ILE A 90 -3.82 10.44 -11.63
CA ILE A 90 -5.05 9.73 -11.27
C ILE A 90 -5.24 9.81 -9.77
N ASP A 91 -6.29 10.48 -9.35
CA ASP A 91 -6.66 10.54 -7.94
C ASP A 91 -7.23 9.21 -7.45
N ARG A 92 -7.08 8.95 -6.16
CA ARG A 92 -7.67 7.78 -5.53
C ARG A 92 -9.18 7.74 -5.81
N PRO A 93 -9.71 6.62 -6.35
CA PRO A 93 -11.14 6.48 -6.58
C PRO A 93 -11.92 6.48 -5.26
N ASP A 94 -13.24 6.58 -5.35
CA ASP A 94 -14.10 6.42 -4.19
C ASP A 94 -13.88 5.05 -3.50
N PRO A 95 -14.24 4.91 -2.22
CA PRO A 95 -13.98 3.69 -1.47
C PRO A 95 -14.59 2.43 -2.09
N ALA A 96 -15.75 2.51 -2.69
CA ALA A 96 -16.42 1.36 -3.30
C ALA A 96 -15.66 0.87 -4.54
N GLN A 97 -15.22 1.81 -5.39
CA GLN A 97 -14.41 1.46 -6.55
C GLN A 97 -13.02 0.96 -6.16
N LEU A 98 -12.41 1.56 -5.12
CA LEU A 98 -11.12 1.11 -4.61
C LEU A 98 -11.17 -0.34 -4.14
N VAL A 99 -12.21 -0.72 -3.38
CA VAL A 99 -12.40 -2.10 -2.90
C VAL A 99 -12.62 -3.07 -4.06
N LYS A 100 -13.38 -2.67 -5.09
CA LYS A 100 -13.55 -3.48 -6.31
C LYS A 100 -12.22 -3.72 -7.03
N ASN A 101 -11.40 -2.68 -7.15
CA ASN A 101 -10.08 -2.78 -7.80
C ASN A 101 -9.16 -3.72 -7.00
N ILE A 102 -9.15 -3.60 -5.67
CA ILE A 102 -8.40 -4.51 -4.78
C ILE A 102 -8.87 -5.96 -5.00
N ALA A 103 -10.18 -6.19 -5.04
CA ALA A 103 -10.73 -7.53 -5.25
C ALA A 103 -10.31 -8.10 -6.62
N ARG A 104 -10.36 -7.31 -7.68
CA ARG A 104 -9.94 -7.72 -9.03
C ARG A 104 -8.44 -8.05 -9.12
N ILE A 105 -7.60 -7.23 -8.49
CA ILE A 105 -6.16 -7.50 -8.44
C ILE A 105 -5.90 -8.78 -7.64
N ALA A 106 -6.55 -8.94 -6.50
CA ALA A 106 -6.40 -10.14 -5.68
C ALA A 106 -6.91 -11.41 -6.37
N GLU A 107 -8.01 -11.31 -7.13
CA GLU A 107 -8.56 -12.42 -7.91
C GLU A 107 -7.55 -12.97 -8.93
N ASN A 108 -6.79 -12.10 -9.57
CA ASN A 108 -5.84 -12.42 -10.62
C ASN A 108 -4.40 -12.61 -10.12
N ALA A 109 -4.16 -12.56 -8.81
CA ALA A 109 -2.82 -12.71 -8.27
C ALA A 109 -2.33 -14.17 -8.37
N ASP A 110 -1.16 -14.36 -8.97
CA ASP A 110 -0.51 -15.68 -9.09
C ASP A 110 0.39 -16.00 -7.88
N ARG A 111 0.77 -14.98 -7.10
CA ARG A 111 1.64 -15.11 -5.93
C ARG A 111 0.88 -14.75 -4.66
N PHE A 112 1.17 -15.46 -3.59
CA PHE A 112 0.47 -15.36 -2.31
C PHE A 112 1.45 -14.99 -1.19
N ASP A 113 2.15 -13.88 -1.37
CA ASP A 113 3.02 -13.34 -0.31
C ASP A 113 2.14 -12.79 0.83
N ARG A 114 2.58 -13.01 2.06
CA ARG A 114 1.88 -12.53 3.24
C ARG A 114 1.73 -11.01 3.20
N PRO A 115 0.52 -10.45 3.28
CA PRO A 115 0.34 -9.01 3.21
C PRO A 115 1.01 -8.31 4.40
N VAL A 116 1.73 -7.24 4.09
CA VAL A 116 2.40 -6.37 5.06
C VAL A 116 2.03 -4.92 4.79
N PRO A 117 1.91 -4.06 5.82
CA PRO A 117 1.68 -2.63 5.63
C PRO A 117 2.78 -1.98 4.80
N MET A 118 2.39 -1.11 3.88
CA MET A 118 3.29 -0.32 3.06
C MET A 118 3.44 1.08 3.66
N TYR A 119 4.67 1.50 3.87
CA TYR A 119 5.01 2.83 4.36
C TYR A 119 5.85 3.56 3.33
N VAL A 120 5.47 4.79 3.01
CA VAL A 120 6.25 5.68 2.15
C VAL A 120 7.05 6.63 3.04
N LYS A 121 8.38 6.60 2.93
CA LYS A 121 9.25 7.54 3.63
C LYS A 121 9.30 8.86 2.86
N PRO A 122 9.38 10.03 3.56
CA PRO A 122 9.70 11.29 2.90
C PRO A 122 11.00 11.17 2.09
N ALA A 123 11.05 11.81 0.92
CA ALA A 123 12.23 11.78 0.04
C ALA A 123 13.54 12.23 0.73
N ASN A 124 13.40 13.02 1.82
CA ASN A 124 14.51 13.58 2.61
C ASN A 124 14.57 13.03 4.03
N ALA A 125 14.04 11.86 4.29
CA ALA A 125 14.22 11.22 5.61
C ALA A 125 15.71 10.93 5.81
N ALA A 126 16.36 11.70 6.67
CA ALA A 126 17.72 11.43 7.09
C ALA A 126 17.79 10.00 7.68
N PRO A 127 18.88 9.25 7.42
CA PRO A 127 19.06 7.96 8.07
C PRO A 127 18.97 8.12 9.58
N ALA A 128 18.36 7.15 10.25
CA ALA A 128 18.25 7.16 11.70
C ALA A 128 19.63 7.39 12.32
N ARG A 129 19.75 8.47 13.12
CA ARG A 129 21.01 8.82 13.79
C ARG A 129 21.33 7.89 14.97
N ASP A 130 20.37 7.16 15.43
CA ASP A 130 20.53 6.28 16.58
C ASP A 130 20.89 4.88 16.10
N LEU A 131 22.06 4.42 16.51
CA LEU A 131 22.43 3.01 16.43
C LEU A 131 21.41 2.20 17.25
N PRO A 132 21.03 1.00 16.80
CA PRO A 132 20.19 0.13 17.60
C PRO A 132 20.85 -0.10 18.97
N PRO A 133 20.05 -0.16 20.06
CA PRO A 133 20.58 -0.41 21.38
C PRO A 133 21.41 -1.71 21.35
N LYS A 134 22.63 -1.64 21.92
CA LYS A 134 23.44 -2.85 22.10
C LYS A 134 22.66 -3.81 22.99
N VAL A 135 22.39 -4.98 22.48
CA VAL A 135 21.96 -6.10 23.31
C VAL A 135 23.15 -6.40 24.24
N LEU A 136 22.98 -6.16 25.52
CA LEU A 136 23.92 -6.61 26.51
C LEU A 136 23.76 -8.14 26.58
N ASP A 137 24.75 -8.87 26.09
CA ASP A 137 24.84 -10.29 26.36
C ASP A 137 24.91 -10.45 27.87
N ASP A 138 23.93 -11.12 28.47
CA ASP A 138 24.00 -11.58 29.84
C ASP A 138 25.18 -12.55 29.92
N ALA A 139 26.33 -12.00 30.32
CA ALA A 139 27.47 -12.81 30.73
C ALA A 139 27.13 -13.44 32.08
N SER A 140 27.05 -14.75 32.06
CA SER A 140 26.90 -15.66 33.18
C SER A 140 27.82 -15.35 34.34
#